data_345ab103c6ee862c255da84c8861d8df
#
_entry.id   345ab103c6ee862c255da84c8861d8df
#
_cell.length_a   1.000
_cell.length_b   1.000
_cell.length_c   1.000
_cell.angle_alpha   90.00
_cell.angle_beta   90.00
_cell.angle_gamma   90.00
#
_symmetry.space_group_name_H-M   'P 1'
#
loop_
_entity.id
_entity.type
_entity.pdbx_description
1 polymer ?
#
loop_
_entity_poly.entity_id
_entity_poly.type
_entity_poly.pdbx_seq_one_letter_code
_entity_poly.pdbx_strand_id
1 'polypeptide(L)'
;DEDVTRRRTKLENEDKDLAEKLNKGLITRSVAEVKYNELQKKVADFQQFGQQKQNELAEEQQVILNNIANSIMEYVTKFNATRNYSLIFSTQGGLLSQPVVCGDEGLNITTELIEGLNAEYVASKSKK
;
A
#
# COMPACT_ATOMS: atom_id res chain seq x y z
N ASP A 1 -1.32 11.37 -13.38
CA ASP A 1 -2.75 11.37 -13.10
C ASP A 1 -3.34 12.70 -13.59
N GLU A 2 -4.07 12.64 -14.72
CA GLU A 2 -4.62 13.82 -15.39
C GLU A 2 -5.62 14.59 -14.52
N ASP A 3 -6.40 13.90 -13.70
CA ASP A 3 -7.41 14.53 -12.86
C ASP A 3 -6.77 15.39 -11.74
N VAL A 4 -5.72 14.91 -11.13
CA VAL A 4 -4.95 15.65 -10.12
C VAL A 4 -4.34 16.91 -10.75
N THR A 5 -3.72 16.76 -11.92
CA THR A 5 -3.10 17.88 -12.63
C THR A 5 -4.15 18.92 -13.03
N ARG A 6 -5.28 18.51 -13.55
CA ARG A 6 -6.40 19.39 -13.94
C ARG A 6 -6.96 20.17 -12.74
N ARG A 7 -7.18 19.50 -11.60
CA ARG A 7 -7.68 20.13 -10.36
C ARG A 7 -6.68 21.15 -9.82
N ARG A 8 -5.40 20.81 -9.81
CA ARG A 8 -4.33 21.72 -9.40
C ARG A 8 -4.29 22.97 -10.26
N THR A 9 -4.25 22.82 -11.59
CA THR A 9 -4.21 23.94 -12.53
C THR A 9 -5.44 24.83 -12.37
N LYS A 10 -6.62 24.25 -12.11
CA LYS A 10 -7.85 25.02 -11.87
C LYS A 10 -7.71 25.89 -10.61
N LEU A 11 -7.21 25.35 -9.50
CA LEU A 11 -7.02 26.10 -8.26
C LEU A 11 -5.99 27.23 -8.44
N GLU A 12 -4.88 26.97 -9.12
CA GLU A 12 -3.85 27.97 -9.43
C GLU A 12 -4.43 29.12 -10.29
N ASN A 13 -5.31 28.82 -11.25
CA ASN A 13 -5.96 29.82 -12.08
C ASN A 13 -7.02 30.63 -11.30
N GLU A 14 -7.78 29.98 -10.41
CA GLU A 14 -8.74 30.67 -9.53
C GLU A 14 -8.03 31.67 -8.59
N ASP A 15 -6.87 31.29 -8.05
CA ASP A 15 -6.05 32.17 -7.18
C ASP A 15 -5.51 33.38 -7.93
N LYS A 16 -4.96 33.17 -9.12
CA LYS A 16 -4.47 34.26 -10.00
C LYS A 16 -5.59 35.21 -10.40
N ASP A 17 -6.75 34.69 -10.81
CA ASP A 17 -7.92 35.49 -11.21
C ASP A 17 -8.44 36.33 -10.04
N LEU A 18 -8.47 35.75 -8.83
CA LEU A 18 -8.89 36.46 -7.63
C LEU A 18 -7.95 37.62 -7.31
N ALA A 19 -6.64 37.37 -7.33
CA ALA A 19 -5.61 38.38 -7.09
C ALA A 19 -5.69 39.51 -8.16
N GLU A 20 -5.86 39.17 -9.41
CA GLU A 20 -5.97 40.13 -10.53
C GLU A 20 -7.23 41.02 -10.38
N LYS A 21 -8.38 40.44 -10.06
CA LYS A 21 -9.64 41.19 -9.85
C LYS A 21 -9.55 42.14 -8.67
N LEU A 22 -8.89 41.74 -7.59
CA LEU A 22 -8.67 42.61 -6.45
C LEU A 22 -7.72 43.77 -6.81
N ASN A 23 -6.60 43.52 -7.47
CA ASN A 23 -5.65 44.52 -7.89
C ASN A 23 -6.21 45.54 -8.89
N LYS A 24 -7.12 45.11 -9.78
CA LYS A 24 -7.82 45.97 -10.72
C LYS A 24 -9.03 46.71 -10.12
N GLY A 25 -9.32 46.50 -8.83
CA GLY A 25 -10.46 47.12 -8.16
C GLY A 25 -11.83 46.62 -8.65
N LEU A 26 -11.86 45.47 -9.34
CA LEU A 26 -13.09 44.86 -9.85
C LEU A 26 -13.95 44.20 -8.76
N ILE A 27 -13.35 43.92 -7.62
CA ILE A 27 -14.04 43.39 -6.43
C ILE A 27 -13.59 44.15 -5.19
N THR A 28 -14.44 44.22 -4.20
CA THR A 28 -14.10 44.80 -2.90
C THR A 28 -13.25 43.85 -2.05
N ARG A 29 -12.53 44.39 -1.06
CA ARG A 29 -11.75 43.60 -0.11
C ARG A 29 -12.59 42.55 0.60
N SER A 30 -13.81 42.91 1.03
CA SER A 30 -14.72 41.99 1.70
C SER A 30 -15.12 40.82 0.82
N VAL A 31 -15.39 41.06 -0.47
CA VAL A 31 -15.70 40.01 -1.44
C VAL A 31 -14.48 39.13 -1.71
N ALA A 32 -13.29 39.74 -1.78
CA ALA A 32 -12.06 39.01 -1.99
C ALA A 32 -11.76 38.08 -0.80
N GLU A 33 -11.99 38.53 0.43
CA GLU A 33 -11.81 37.74 1.65
C GLU A 33 -12.73 36.49 1.69
N VAL A 34 -14.01 36.67 1.34
CA VAL A 34 -14.94 35.53 1.24
C VAL A 34 -14.45 34.52 0.18
N LYS A 35 -14.08 35.01 -1.01
CA LYS A 35 -13.60 34.13 -2.09
C LYS A 35 -12.27 33.46 -1.74
N TYR A 36 -11.38 34.14 -1.03
CA TYR A 36 -10.14 33.54 -0.54
C TYR A 36 -10.42 32.41 0.45
N ASN A 37 -11.34 32.59 1.38
CA ASN A 37 -11.74 31.53 2.32
C ASN A 37 -12.38 30.33 1.60
N GLU A 38 -13.17 30.57 0.55
CA GLU A 38 -13.69 29.50 -0.30
C GLU A 38 -12.56 28.75 -1.04
N LEU A 39 -11.57 29.48 -1.56
CA LEU A 39 -10.42 28.90 -2.23
C LEU A 39 -9.58 28.05 -1.26
N GLN A 40 -9.36 28.52 -0.03
CA GLN A 40 -8.67 27.76 1.00
C GLN A 40 -9.36 26.43 1.31
N LYS A 41 -10.68 26.39 1.37
CA LYS A 41 -11.44 25.13 1.50
C LYS A 41 -11.21 24.20 0.32
N LYS A 42 -11.27 24.72 -0.90
CA LYS A 42 -11.01 23.92 -2.10
C LYS A 42 -9.56 23.36 -2.12
N VAL A 43 -8.59 24.12 -1.63
CA VAL A 43 -7.20 23.65 -1.50
C VAL A 43 -7.10 22.53 -0.48
N ALA A 44 -7.78 22.64 0.67
CA ALA A 44 -7.83 21.58 1.68
C ALA A 44 -8.48 20.30 1.12
N ASP A 45 -9.62 20.44 0.43
CA ASP A 45 -10.31 19.33 -0.23
C ASP A 45 -9.41 18.65 -1.29
N PHE A 46 -8.64 19.44 -2.03
CA PHE A 46 -7.68 18.91 -3.02
C PHE A 46 -6.53 18.15 -2.36
N GLN A 47 -6.01 18.63 -1.22
CA GLN A 47 -4.98 17.91 -0.45
C GLN A 47 -5.51 16.57 0.06
N GLN A 48 -6.73 16.56 0.61
CA GLN A 48 -7.38 15.32 1.05
C GLN A 48 -7.60 14.35 -0.11
N PHE A 49 -8.05 14.85 -1.25
CA PHE A 49 -8.20 14.05 -2.48
C PHE A 49 -6.86 13.45 -2.92
N GLY A 50 -5.77 14.23 -2.89
CA GLY A 50 -4.43 13.74 -3.23
C GLY A 50 -3.96 12.62 -2.31
N GLN A 51 -4.19 12.76 -1.00
CA GLN A 51 -3.86 11.74 -0.03
C GLN A 51 -4.68 10.46 -0.24
N GLN A 52 -5.98 10.60 -0.50
CA GLN A 52 -6.84 9.46 -0.81
C GLN A 52 -6.35 8.72 -2.06
N LYS A 53 -5.99 9.43 -3.12
CA LYS A 53 -5.46 8.83 -4.35
C LYS A 53 -4.12 8.10 -4.15
N GLN A 54 -3.26 8.60 -3.28
CA GLN A 54 -2.03 7.89 -2.90
C GLN A 54 -2.32 6.59 -2.16
N ASN A 55 -3.28 6.61 -1.23
CA ASN A 55 -3.67 5.41 -0.49
C ASN A 55 -4.31 4.37 -1.43
N GLU A 56 -5.24 4.79 -2.30
CA GLU A 56 -5.86 3.91 -3.31
C GLU A 56 -4.78 3.26 -4.20
N LEU A 57 -3.78 4.03 -4.66
CA LEU A 57 -2.69 3.50 -5.47
C LEU A 57 -1.84 2.48 -4.72
N ALA A 58 -1.53 2.75 -3.45
CA ALA A 58 -0.76 1.82 -2.62
C ALA A 58 -1.52 0.50 -2.38
N GLU A 59 -2.84 0.57 -2.13
CA GLU A 59 -3.70 -0.60 -2.00
C GLU A 59 -3.77 -1.40 -3.30
N GLU A 60 -3.95 -0.73 -4.43
CA GLU A 60 -3.99 -1.35 -5.76
C GLU A 60 -2.67 -2.06 -6.09
N GLN A 61 -1.53 -1.42 -5.80
CA GLN A 61 -0.22 -2.04 -5.96
C GLN A 61 -0.08 -3.30 -5.09
N GLN A 62 -0.53 -3.26 -3.85
CA GLN A 62 -0.47 -4.42 -2.96
C GLN A 62 -1.34 -5.57 -3.48
N VAL A 63 -2.54 -5.28 -3.97
CA VAL A 63 -3.43 -6.28 -4.58
C VAL A 63 -2.78 -6.92 -5.81
N ILE A 64 -2.18 -6.11 -6.69
CA ILE A 64 -1.47 -6.61 -7.88
C ILE A 64 -0.31 -7.52 -7.48
N LEU A 65 0.53 -7.11 -6.52
CA LEU A 65 1.65 -7.90 -6.04
C LEU A 65 1.20 -9.22 -5.43
N ASN A 66 0.13 -9.21 -4.63
CA ASN A 66 -0.44 -10.42 -4.06
C ASN A 66 -0.98 -11.37 -5.15
N ASN A 67 -1.67 -10.84 -6.16
CA ASN A 67 -2.18 -11.64 -7.26
C ASN A 67 -1.04 -12.30 -8.07
N ILE A 68 0.04 -11.57 -8.33
CA ILE A 68 1.23 -12.11 -9.00
C ILE A 68 1.87 -13.20 -8.14
N ALA A 69 2.06 -12.96 -6.83
CA ALA A 69 2.63 -13.95 -5.93
C ALA A 69 1.79 -15.23 -5.90
N ASN A 70 0.46 -15.12 -5.78
CA ASN A 70 -0.44 -16.25 -5.80
C ASN A 70 -0.36 -17.03 -7.13
N SER A 71 -0.32 -16.32 -8.27
CA SER A 71 -0.18 -16.95 -9.58
C SER A 71 1.13 -17.72 -9.71
N ILE A 72 2.23 -17.19 -9.16
CA ILE A 72 3.51 -17.89 -9.11
C ILE A 72 3.42 -19.15 -8.24
N MET A 73 2.82 -19.04 -7.06
CA MET A 73 2.65 -20.17 -6.14
C MET A 73 1.82 -21.29 -6.76
N GLU A 74 0.70 -20.94 -7.40
CA GLU A 74 -0.14 -21.91 -8.10
C GLU A 74 0.62 -22.60 -9.26
N TYR A 75 1.36 -21.83 -10.03
CA TYR A 75 2.17 -22.40 -11.12
C TYR A 75 3.24 -23.33 -10.59
N VAL A 76 3.97 -22.94 -9.55
CA VAL A 76 5.01 -23.78 -8.92
C VAL A 76 4.40 -25.07 -8.38
N THR A 77 3.24 -25.02 -7.74
CA THR A 77 2.55 -26.21 -7.25
C THR A 77 2.20 -27.16 -8.39
N LYS A 78 1.61 -26.65 -9.47
CA LYS A 78 1.31 -27.44 -10.69
C LYS A 78 2.56 -28.02 -11.33
N PHE A 79 3.61 -27.23 -11.42
CA PHE A 79 4.91 -27.67 -11.96
C PHE A 79 5.52 -28.77 -11.10
N ASN A 80 5.44 -28.64 -9.78
CA ASN A 80 5.98 -29.62 -8.85
C ASN A 80 5.21 -30.95 -8.85
N ALA A 81 3.91 -30.93 -9.16
CA ALA A 81 3.10 -32.15 -9.22
C ALA A 81 3.66 -33.22 -10.19
N THR A 82 4.42 -32.82 -11.21
CA THR A 82 5.07 -33.72 -12.17
C THR A 82 6.54 -33.97 -11.87
N ARG A 83 7.19 -33.13 -11.06
CA ARG A 83 8.65 -33.18 -10.79
C ARG A 83 8.96 -33.79 -9.43
N ASN A 84 8.02 -33.72 -8.47
CA ASN A 84 8.16 -34.30 -7.12
C ASN A 84 9.40 -33.78 -6.35
N TYR A 85 9.74 -32.49 -6.49
CA TYR A 85 10.73 -31.88 -5.64
C TYR A 85 10.24 -31.78 -4.21
N SER A 86 11.03 -32.20 -3.24
CA SER A 86 10.67 -32.11 -1.82
C SER A 86 10.65 -30.67 -1.31
N LEU A 87 11.49 -29.79 -1.88
CA LEU A 87 11.58 -28.36 -1.54
C LEU A 87 11.91 -27.55 -2.79
N ILE A 88 11.27 -26.40 -2.91
CA ILE A 88 11.57 -25.38 -3.93
C ILE A 88 11.79 -24.06 -3.21
N PHE A 89 12.94 -23.45 -3.46
CA PHE A 89 13.36 -22.19 -2.84
C PHE A 89 13.37 -21.05 -3.85
N SER A 90 12.98 -19.87 -3.40
CA SER A 90 13.25 -18.62 -4.09
C SER A 90 14.69 -18.17 -3.77
N THR A 91 15.51 -17.97 -4.79
CA THR A 91 16.92 -17.52 -4.64
C THR A 91 17.02 -15.99 -4.62
N GLN A 92 15.95 -15.28 -4.95
CA GLN A 92 15.89 -13.82 -4.91
C GLN A 92 14.77 -13.39 -3.98
N GLY A 93 15.08 -12.57 -2.97
CA GLY A 93 14.09 -11.91 -2.14
C GLY A 93 13.29 -10.88 -2.95
N GLY A 94 12.08 -10.59 -2.53
CA GLY A 94 11.24 -9.57 -3.13
C GLY A 94 9.76 -9.92 -3.11
N LEU A 95 9.21 -10.32 -4.24
CA LEU A 95 7.77 -10.56 -4.42
C LEU A 95 7.22 -11.68 -3.52
N LEU A 96 8.02 -12.73 -3.30
CA LEU A 96 7.68 -13.82 -2.40
C LEU A 96 8.35 -13.55 -1.05
N SER A 97 7.54 -13.25 -0.04
CA SER A 97 8.03 -12.93 1.32
C SER A 97 8.71 -14.10 2.00
N GLN A 98 8.51 -15.31 1.51
CA GLN A 98 9.05 -16.53 2.07
C GLN A 98 10.08 -17.17 1.11
N PRO A 99 11.24 -17.60 1.62
CA PRO A 99 12.25 -18.25 0.79
C PRO A 99 11.79 -19.64 0.30
N VAL A 100 10.95 -20.34 1.06
CA VAL A 100 10.37 -21.63 0.66
C VAL A 100 9.09 -21.37 -0.10
N VAL A 101 9.08 -21.69 -1.38
CA VAL A 101 7.94 -21.48 -2.28
C VAL A 101 7.00 -22.67 -2.30
N CYS A 102 7.55 -23.88 -2.21
CA CYS A 102 6.81 -25.13 -2.15
C CYS A 102 7.60 -26.15 -1.33
N GLY A 103 6.93 -26.94 -0.49
CA GLY A 103 7.54 -27.99 0.31
C GLY A 103 6.56 -29.16 0.51
N ASP A 104 7.12 -30.34 0.70
CA ASP A 104 6.38 -31.52 1.14
C ASP A 104 5.88 -31.28 2.58
N GLU A 105 4.59 -31.54 2.84
CA GLU A 105 4.00 -31.40 4.19
C GLU A 105 4.71 -32.26 5.22
N GLY A 106 5.23 -33.41 4.83
CA GLY A 106 6.03 -34.28 5.70
C GLY A 106 7.35 -33.67 6.20
N LEU A 107 7.80 -32.56 5.62
CA LEU A 107 8.97 -31.82 6.06
C LEU A 107 8.64 -30.67 7.05
N ASN A 108 7.36 -30.46 7.33
CA ASN A 108 6.93 -29.43 8.27
C ASN A 108 6.99 -29.92 9.70
N ILE A 109 8.06 -29.57 10.40
CA ILE A 109 8.31 -29.93 11.81
C ILE A 109 7.81 -28.85 12.79
N THR A 110 7.05 -27.87 12.35
CA THR A 110 6.66 -26.72 13.19
C THR A 110 5.94 -27.15 14.46
N THR A 111 5.00 -28.07 14.37
CA THR A 111 4.21 -28.57 15.52
C THR A 111 5.12 -29.28 16.53
N GLU A 112 5.98 -30.20 16.07
CA GLU A 112 6.92 -30.93 16.91
C GLU A 112 7.88 -29.98 17.62
N LEU A 113 8.36 -28.95 16.92
CA LEU A 113 9.26 -27.95 17.47
C LEU A 113 8.57 -27.11 18.57
N ILE A 114 7.33 -26.69 18.34
CA ILE A 114 6.54 -25.92 19.33
C ILE A 114 6.27 -26.77 20.57
N GLU A 115 5.89 -28.02 20.42
CA GLU A 115 5.65 -28.94 21.51
C GLU A 115 6.92 -29.16 22.32
N GLY A 116 8.05 -29.40 21.65
CA GLY A 116 9.37 -29.57 22.31
C GLY A 116 9.80 -28.34 23.09
N LEU A 117 9.67 -27.14 22.50
CA LEU A 117 10.01 -25.88 23.18
C LEU A 117 9.11 -25.62 24.40
N ASN A 118 7.81 -25.90 24.30
CA ASN A 118 6.90 -25.75 25.42
C ASN A 118 7.21 -26.72 26.55
N ALA A 119 7.54 -27.96 26.25
CA ALA A 119 7.93 -28.95 27.23
C ALA A 119 9.23 -28.56 27.98
N GLU A 120 10.24 -28.06 27.23
CA GLU A 120 11.49 -27.58 27.82
C GLU A 120 11.26 -26.35 28.70
N TYR A 121 10.42 -25.40 28.25
CA TYR A 121 10.07 -24.24 29.04
C TYR A 121 9.39 -24.58 30.37
N VAL A 122 8.42 -25.51 30.36
CA VAL A 122 7.74 -25.97 31.56
C VAL A 122 8.73 -26.67 32.50
N ALA A 123 9.61 -27.55 31.99
CA ALA A 123 10.63 -28.22 32.76
C ALA A 123 11.63 -27.25 33.40
N SER A 124 11.97 -26.17 32.73
CA SER A 124 12.87 -25.13 33.25
C SER A 124 12.24 -24.33 34.40
N LYS A 125 10.92 -24.12 34.39
CA LYS A 125 10.20 -23.45 35.49
C LYS A 125 10.01 -24.31 36.75
N SER A 126 9.91 -25.62 36.57
CA SER A 126 9.74 -26.54 37.73
C SER A 126 11.05 -26.81 38.49
N LYS A 127 12.19 -26.33 37.99
CA LYS A 127 13.49 -26.43 38.65
C LYS A 127 13.90 -25.19 39.48
N LYS A 128 13.04 -24.17 39.51
CA LYS A 128 13.17 -22.98 40.38
C LYS A 128 12.19 -23.05 41.54
#